data_c831b1373ddaad988d60b9cecf5f0568
#
_entry.id   c831b1373ddaad988d60b9cecf5f0568
#
_cell.length_a   1.000
_cell.length_b   1.000
_cell.length_c   1.000
_cell.angle_alpha   90.00
_cell.angle_beta   90.00
_cell.angle_gamma   90.00
#
_symmetry.space_group_name_H-M   'P 1'
#
loop_
_entity.id
_entity.type
_entity.pdbx_description
1 polymer ?
#
loop_
_entity_poly.entity_id
_entity_poly.type
_entity_poly.pdbx_seq_one_letter_code
_entity_poly.pdbx_strand_id
1 'polypeptide(L)'
;MSGTLNKVMLIGHLGDNVKMHYFDGGGSIGRFPLATNESYTKKDTGEKVTQTEWHNIVVRNKAAEICEKYLSKGDRVYIEGKIKTRKWQDDSGNDRYSTEINVDDFTFLTTKGTGEAGVGSPATSPEKKDDLPF
;
A
#
# COMPACT_ATOMS: atom_id res chain seq x y z
N MET A 1 25.09 5.48 -9.16
CA MET A 1 24.68 5.86 -7.83
C MET A 1 25.01 7.30 -7.59
N SER A 2 24.13 8.05 -7.02
CA SER A 2 24.32 9.47 -6.91
C SER A 2 24.60 9.92 -5.49
N GLY A 3 24.93 9.05 -4.59
CA GLY A 3 25.25 9.45 -3.23
C GLY A 3 24.06 9.79 -2.37
N THR A 4 22.85 9.48 -2.83
CA THR A 4 21.63 9.74 -2.05
C THR A 4 20.77 8.50 -2.02
N LEU A 5 19.78 8.49 -1.17
CA LEU A 5 18.88 7.35 -1.03
C LEU A 5 17.44 7.83 -1.03
N ASN A 6 16.62 7.14 -1.80
CA ASN A 6 15.18 7.40 -1.81
C ASN A 6 14.50 6.05 -1.65
N LYS A 7 14.02 5.75 -0.46
CA LYS A 7 13.42 4.45 -0.19
C LYS A 7 12.30 4.59 0.81
N VAL A 8 11.19 3.95 0.51
CA VAL A 8 10.00 3.96 1.36
C VAL A 8 9.63 2.53 1.65
N MET A 9 9.29 2.23 2.88
CA MET A 9 8.81 0.92 3.28
C MET A 9 7.51 1.11 4.03
N LEU A 10 6.47 0.43 3.59
CA LEU A 10 5.15 0.58 4.20
C LEU A 10 4.47 -0.78 4.36
N ILE A 11 3.73 -0.93 5.44
CA ILE A 11 2.81 -2.04 5.60
C ILE A 11 1.46 -1.39 5.87
N GLY A 12 0.47 -1.71 5.07
CA GLY A 12 -0.84 -1.12 5.24
C GLY A 12 -1.91 -1.92 4.55
N HIS A 13 -3.10 -1.36 4.51
CA HIS A 13 -4.26 -2.03 3.91
C HIS A 13 -4.72 -1.25 2.69
N LEU A 14 -5.12 -1.98 1.65
CA LEU A 14 -5.64 -1.33 0.45
C LEU A 14 -6.98 -0.67 0.76
N GLY A 15 -7.12 0.57 0.33
CA GLY A 15 -8.39 1.27 0.47
C GLY A 15 -9.31 1.04 -0.70
N ASP A 16 -8.81 0.44 -1.77
CA ASP A 16 -9.60 0.12 -2.95
C ASP A 16 -8.86 -0.95 -3.72
N ASN A 17 -9.53 -1.54 -4.69
CA ASN A 17 -8.90 -2.53 -5.55
C ASN A 17 -7.87 -1.86 -6.44
N VAL A 18 -6.95 -2.64 -6.97
CA VAL A 18 -5.93 -2.12 -7.87
C VAL A 18 -6.58 -1.71 -9.18
N LYS A 19 -6.34 -0.47 -9.60
CA LYS A 19 -6.88 0.04 -10.84
C LYS A 19 -5.82 -0.01 -11.91
N MET A 20 -6.10 -0.72 -12.98
CA MET A 20 -5.12 -0.96 -14.03
C MET A 20 -5.32 -0.03 -15.21
N HIS A 21 -4.22 0.33 -15.81
CA HIS A 21 -4.22 1.06 -17.08
C HIS A 21 -3.23 0.36 -17.99
N TYR A 22 -3.67 -0.02 -19.17
CA TYR A 22 -2.84 -0.71 -20.15
C TYR A 22 -2.48 0.25 -21.29
N PHE A 23 -1.22 0.24 -21.68
CA PHE A 23 -0.73 1.12 -22.73
C PHE A 23 -0.72 0.42 -24.09
N ASP A 24 -0.92 1.18 -25.15
CA ASP A 24 -0.98 0.63 -26.48
C ASP A 24 0.26 -0.15 -26.89
N GLY A 25 1.41 0.29 -26.50
CA GLY A 25 2.63 -0.38 -26.91
C GLY A 25 3.01 -1.55 -26.02
N GLY A 26 2.11 -1.99 -25.18
CA GLY A 26 2.42 -3.00 -24.21
C GLY A 26 2.80 -2.31 -22.92
N GLY A 27 2.80 -2.98 -21.85
CA GLY A 27 3.05 -2.37 -20.56
C GLY A 27 1.78 -1.95 -19.87
N SER A 28 1.85 -1.86 -18.57
CA SER A 28 0.68 -1.49 -17.79
C SER A 28 1.12 -0.83 -16.48
N ILE A 29 0.17 -0.17 -15.86
CA ILE A 29 0.42 0.47 -14.59
C ILE A 29 -0.77 0.17 -13.71
N GLY A 30 -0.52 -0.13 -12.44
CA GLY A 30 -1.59 -0.34 -11.47
C GLY A 30 -1.45 0.67 -10.37
N ARG A 31 -2.57 1.17 -9.87
CA ARG A 31 -2.58 2.15 -8.80
C ARG A 31 -3.57 1.73 -7.74
N PHE A 32 -3.19 1.92 -6.50
CA PHE A 32 -4.12 1.70 -5.40
C PHE A 32 -3.72 2.57 -4.20
N PRO A 33 -4.72 2.96 -3.39
CA PRO A 33 -4.41 3.70 -2.17
C PRO A 33 -4.07 2.71 -1.06
N LEU A 34 -3.09 3.05 -0.25
CA LEU A 34 -2.69 2.22 0.87
C LEU A 34 -2.81 3.05 2.14
N ALA A 35 -3.48 2.51 3.13
CA ALA A 35 -3.69 3.20 4.39
C ALA A 35 -2.74 2.69 5.45
N THR A 36 -2.06 3.61 6.13
CA THR A 36 -1.31 3.27 7.33
C THR A 36 -1.96 4.02 8.47
N ASN A 37 -2.13 3.34 9.59
CA ASN A 37 -2.82 3.90 10.73
C ASN A 37 -1.90 4.03 11.93
N GLU A 38 -2.04 5.12 12.65
CA GLU A 38 -1.33 5.32 13.88
C GLU A 38 -2.34 5.63 14.96
N SER A 39 -2.13 5.11 16.14
CA SER A 39 -3.01 5.40 17.26
C SER A 39 -2.18 5.88 18.43
N TYR A 40 -2.70 6.85 19.14
CA TYR A 40 -2.04 7.31 20.36
C TYR A 40 -3.10 7.77 21.34
N THR A 41 -2.71 7.86 22.60
CA THR A 41 -3.62 8.31 23.65
C THR A 41 -3.20 9.70 24.09
N LYS A 42 -4.16 10.62 24.10
CA LYS A 42 -3.86 11.97 24.54
C LYS A 42 -3.63 11.95 26.03
N LYS A 43 -2.56 12.58 26.47
CA LYS A 43 -2.23 12.54 27.89
C LYS A 43 -3.19 13.32 28.73
N ASP A 44 -3.68 14.43 28.23
CA ASP A 44 -4.53 15.29 29.04
C ASP A 44 -5.94 14.74 29.17
N THR A 45 -6.49 14.08 28.18
CA THR A 45 -7.87 13.62 28.25
C THR A 45 -8.00 12.11 28.36
N GLY A 46 -6.93 11.37 28.08
CA GLY A 46 -7.01 9.92 28.04
C GLY A 46 -7.70 9.37 26.82
N GLU A 47 -8.03 10.22 25.88
CA GLU A 47 -8.75 9.81 24.70
C GLU A 47 -7.84 9.17 23.69
N LYS A 48 -8.30 8.10 23.05
CA LYS A 48 -7.53 7.43 22.04
C LYS A 48 -7.80 8.05 20.69
N VAL A 49 -6.76 8.41 19.97
CA VAL A 49 -6.89 9.05 18.66
C VAL A 49 -6.24 8.17 17.63
N THR A 50 -6.93 7.96 16.51
CA THR A 50 -6.39 7.19 15.38
C THR A 50 -6.27 8.11 14.18
N GLN A 51 -5.11 8.10 13.55
CA GLN A 51 -4.88 8.88 12.35
C GLN A 51 -4.54 7.95 11.22
N THR A 52 -5.08 8.23 10.05
CA THR A 52 -4.84 7.42 8.85
C THR A 52 -4.11 8.26 7.82
N GLU A 53 -3.03 7.71 7.29
CA GLU A 53 -2.31 8.35 6.22
C GLU A 53 -2.55 7.55 4.96
N TRP A 54 -2.93 8.24 3.88
CA TRP A 54 -3.18 7.57 2.60
C TRP A 54 -2.02 7.76 1.67
N HIS A 55 -1.53 6.67 1.13
CA HIS A 55 -0.39 6.69 0.22
C HIS A 55 -0.83 6.22 -1.16
N ASN A 56 -0.37 6.91 -2.18
CA ASN A 56 -0.70 6.53 -3.57
C ASN A 56 0.37 5.60 -4.07
N ILE A 57 0.00 4.36 -4.31
CA ILE A 57 0.95 3.32 -4.69
C ILE A 57 0.84 3.04 -6.17
N VAL A 58 2.00 2.94 -6.83
CA VAL A 58 2.07 2.67 -8.26
C VAL A 58 2.93 1.45 -8.49
N VAL A 59 2.39 0.47 -9.21
CA VAL A 59 3.13 -0.71 -9.62
C VAL A 59 3.08 -0.79 -11.14
N ARG A 60 4.04 -1.45 -11.74
CA ARG A 60 4.14 -1.45 -13.20
C ARG A 60 4.28 -2.85 -13.76
N ASN A 61 3.72 -3.04 -14.94
CA ASN A 61 3.91 -4.24 -15.75
C ASN A 61 3.56 -5.51 -14.99
N LYS A 62 4.46 -6.46 -14.95
CA LYS A 62 4.18 -7.74 -14.33
C LYS A 62 3.79 -7.59 -12.87
N ALA A 63 4.45 -6.72 -12.14
CA ALA A 63 4.14 -6.50 -10.74
C ALA A 63 2.71 -5.97 -10.60
N ALA A 64 2.27 -5.10 -11.52
CA ALA A 64 0.92 -4.57 -11.48
C ALA A 64 -0.10 -5.69 -11.71
N GLU A 65 0.18 -6.57 -12.65
CA GLU A 65 -0.72 -7.68 -12.94
C GLU A 65 -0.84 -8.61 -11.76
N ILE A 66 0.27 -8.88 -11.10
CA ILE A 66 0.26 -9.74 -9.93
C ILE A 66 -0.52 -9.10 -8.79
N CYS A 67 -0.32 -7.80 -8.56
CA CYS A 67 -1.05 -7.12 -7.52
C CYS A 67 -2.55 -7.10 -7.82
N GLU A 68 -2.92 -6.87 -9.06
CA GLU A 68 -4.33 -6.85 -9.41
C GLU A 68 -4.97 -8.22 -9.17
N LYS A 69 -4.22 -9.27 -9.47
CA LYS A 69 -4.77 -10.61 -9.35
C LYS A 69 -4.93 -11.04 -7.91
N TYR A 70 -4.02 -10.65 -7.05
CA TYR A 70 -4.01 -11.17 -5.69
C TYR A 70 -4.40 -10.19 -4.59
N LEU A 71 -4.52 -8.90 -4.89
CA LEU A 71 -4.89 -7.92 -3.88
C LEU A 71 -6.28 -7.35 -4.13
N SER A 72 -7.02 -7.18 -3.05
CA SER A 72 -8.33 -6.55 -3.10
C SER A 72 -8.43 -5.54 -1.98
N LYS A 73 -9.44 -4.70 -2.05
CA LYS A 73 -9.71 -3.74 -1.01
C LYS A 73 -9.70 -4.43 0.35
N GLY A 74 -9.00 -3.87 1.29
CA GLY A 74 -8.90 -4.40 2.64
C GLY A 74 -7.74 -5.33 2.89
N ASP A 75 -7.07 -5.81 1.85
CA ASP A 75 -5.95 -6.71 2.04
C ASP A 75 -4.74 -5.98 2.56
N ARG A 76 -3.88 -6.69 3.25
CA ARG A 76 -2.68 -6.12 3.84
C ARG A 76 -1.46 -6.49 3.01
N VAL A 77 -0.60 -5.52 2.77
CA VAL A 77 0.56 -5.75 1.94
C VAL A 77 1.75 -4.95 2.46
N TYR A 78 2.95 -5.48 2.26
CA TYR A 78 4.19 -4.77 2.50
C TYR A 78 4.72 -4.32 1.16
N ILE A 79 5.12 -3.05 1.06
CA ILE A 79 5.73 -2.57 -0.17
C ILE A 79 7.01 -1.83 0.13
N GLU A 80 7.93 -1.86 -0.82
CA GLU A 80 9.14 -1.05 -0.81
C GLU A 80 9.18 -0.31 -2.11
N GLY A 81 9.59 0.91 -2.08
CA GLY A 81 9.68 1.67 -3.31
C GLY A 81 10.34 3.01 -3.12
N LYS A 82 10.11 3.90 -4.08
CA LYS A 82 10.68 5.23 -4.08
C LYS A 82 9.58 6.26 -4.14
N ILE A 83 9.81 7.40 -3.52
CA ILE A 83 8.88 8.51 -3.61
C ILE A 83 9.12 9.23 -4.93
N LYS A 84 8.06 9.46 -5.66
CA LYS A 84 8.11 10.20 -6.90
C LYS A 84 6.99 11.22 -6.94
N THR A 85 7.28 12.40 -7.43
CA THR A 85 6.25 13.42 -7.62
C THR A 85 5.93 13.48 -9.09
N ARG A 86 4.64 13.37 -9.42
CA ARG A 86 4.18 13.41 -10.80
C ARG A 86 3.39 14.69 -11.01
N LYS A 87 3.68 15.38 -12.10
CA LYS A 87 2.96 16.58 -12.46
C LYS A 87 1.88 16.22 -13.47
N TRP A 88 0.69 16.77 -13.31
CA TRP A 88 -0.40 16.53 -14.24
C TRP A 88 -1.28 17.79 -14.32
N GLN A 89 -2.15 17.85 -15.29
CA GLN A 89 -3.04 18.99 -15.43
C GLN A 89 -4.47 18.53 -15.22
N ASP A 90 -5.24 19.33 -14.50
CA ASP A 90 -6.63 19.01 -14.30
C ASP A 90 -7.46 19.54 -15.46
N ASP A 91 -8.78 19.37 -15.38
CA ASP A 91 -9.65 19.77 -16.47
C ASP A 91 -9.64 21.26 -16.72
N SER A 92 -9.26 22.05 -15.74
CA SER A 92 -9.19 23.49 -15.90
C SER A 92 -7.84 23.97 -16.40
N GLY A 93 -6.92 23.06 -16.67
CA GLY A 93 -5.61 23.42 -17.16
C GLY A 93 -4.61 23.80 -16.08
N ASN A 94 -4.98 23.65 -14.82
CA ASN A 94 -4.07 23.95 -13.73
C ASN A 94 -3.09 22.83 -13.47
N ASP A 95 -1.85 23.19 -13.15
CA ASP A 95 -0.85 22.19 -12.82
C ASP A 95 -1.12 21.61 -11.47
N ARG A 96 -1.07 20.31 -11.36
CA ARG A 96 -1.26 19.61 -10.11
C ARG A 96 -0.10 18.66 -9.91
N TYR A 97 0.17 18.36 -8.64
CA TYR A 97 1.27 17.45 -8.30
C TYR A 97 0.74 16.33 -7.43
N SER A 98 1.20 15.14 -7.69
CA SER A 98 0.78 13.98 -6.94
C SER A 98 2.03 13.28 -6.44
N THR A 99 2.11 13.02 -5.15
CA THR A 99 3.22 12.28 -4.57
C THR A 99 2.83 10.81 -4.60
N GLU A 100 3.66 10.00 -5.25
CA GLU A 100 3.37 8.59 -5.43
C GLU A 100 4.55 7.76 -4.96
N ILE A 101 4.28 6.52 -4.60
CA ILE A 101 5.33 5.59 -4.25
C ILE A 101 5.38 4.55 -5.35
N ASN A 102 6.50 4.53 -6.08
CA ASN A 102 6.71 3.57 -7.15
C ASN A 102 7.35 2.33 -6.56
N VAL A 103 6.65 1.22 -6.64
CA VAL A 103 7.02 -0.01 -5.95
C VAL A 103 8.17 -0.72 -6.64
N ASP A 104 9.17 -1.10 -5.87
CA ASP A 104 10.26 -1.92 -6.34
C ASP A 104 10.06 -3.38 -5.91
N ASP A 105 9.42 -3.58 -4.76
CA ASP A 105 9.23 -4.94 -4.23
C ASP A 105 8.02 -4.96 -3.33
N PHE A 106 7.39 -6.11 -3.17
CA PHE A 106 6.21 -6.21 -2.33
C PHE A 106 6.08 -7.64 -1.79
N THR A 107 5.33 -7.77 -0.69
CA THR A 107 5.02 -9.07 -0.11
C THR A 107 3.58 -9.03 0.36
N PHE A 108 2.79 -10.00 -0.07
CA PHE A 108 1.40 -10.07 0.34
C PHE A 108 1.34 -10.62 1.77
N LEU A 109 0.65 -9.90 2.64
CA LEU A 109 0.55 -10.29 4.04
C LEU A 109 -0.82 -10.85 4.39
N THR A 110 -1.81 -10.66 3.54
CA THR A 110 -3.12 -11.27 3.71
C THR A 110 -3.21 -12.48 2.82
N THR A 111 -3.54 -13.63 3.40
CA THR A 111 -3.67 -14.83 2.61
C THR A 111 -5.10 -14.96 2.19
N LYS A 112 -5.31 -14.91 0.90
CA LYS A 112 -6.63 -15.05 0.43
C LYS A 112 -7.05 -16.45 0.29
N GLY A 113 -8.22 -16.67 0.56
CA GLY A 113 -8.77 -17.93 0.32
C GLY A 113 -8.24 -18.98 1.08
N THR A 114 -7.38 -19.51 0.77
CA THR A 114 -6.95 -20.54 1.44
C THR A 114 -6.74 -20.37 2.70
N GLY A 115 -6.73 -19.80 2.92
CA GLY A 115 -6.47 -19.74 4.03
C GLY A 115 -6.95 -20.40 4.73
N GLU A 116 -7.22 -20.57 4.40
CA GLU A 116 -7.46 -20.94 4.87
C GLU A 116 -7.14 -21.46 5.54
N ALA A 117 -7.00 -21.73 5.27
CA ALA A 117 -6.70 -22.32 5.68
C ALA A 117 -6.43 -22.19 6.76
N GLY A 118 -6.69 -21.93 6.93
CA GLY A 118 -6.53 -21.78 7.83
C GLY A 118 -5.98 -21.96 8.47
N VAL A 119 -5.74 -22.26 8.11
CA VAL A 119 -5.13 -22.46 8.61
C VAL A 119 -4.76 -22.17 9.60
N GLY A 120 -4.90 -22.03 9.60
CA GLY A 120 -4.55 -21.87 10.44
C GLY A 120 -4.35 -21.43 11.16
N SER A 121 -4.26 -21.37 11.06
CA SER A 121 -3.96 -21.01 11.78
C SER A 121 -4.17 -20.59 12.59
N PRO A 122 -4.33 -20.75 12.74
CA PRO A 122 -4.52 -20.32 13.50
C PRO A 122 -4.41 -19.85 14.39
N ALA A 123 -4.43 -19.93 14.41
CA ALA A 123 -4.33 -19.59 15.15
C ALA A 123 -3.61 -19.08 15.68
N THR A 124 -3.32 -19.08 15.51
CA THR A 124 -2.67 -18.63 15.93
C THR A 124 -2.44 -17.74 16.22
N SER A 125 -2.36 -17.66 16.24
CA SER A 125 -2.06 -16.91 16.57
C SER A 125 -2.21 -15.81 16.65
N PRO A 126 -2.65 -15.68 16.46
CA PRO A 126 -3.06 -14.43 16.37
C PRO A 126 -2.59 -13.57 17.36
N GLU A 127 -2.66 -13.85 18.29
CA GLU A 127 -2.32 -13.04 19.22
C GLU A 127 -1.01 -12.67 19.16
N LYS A 128 -0.29 -13.39 18.75
CA LYS A 128 0.94 -13.04 18.82
C LYS A 128 1.23 -11.93 18.08
N LYS A 129 0.59 -11.71 17.13
CA LYS A 129 0.94 -10.70 16.35
C LYS A 129 0.75 -9.50 17.01
N ASP A 130 -0.02 -9.48 17.86
CA ASP A 130 -0.24 -8.29 18.44
C ASP A 130 0.90 -7.94 19.16
N ASP A 131 1.74 -8.75 19.41
CA ASP A 131 2.79 -8.38 20.15
C ASP A 131 3.76 -7.67 19.37
N LEU A 132 3.62 -7.55 18.13
CA LEU A 132 4.60 -6.86 17.37
C LEU A 132 4.61 -5.47 17.73
N PRO A 133 5.72 -4.93 18.04
CA PRO A 133 5.82 -3.59 18.43
C PRO A 133 5.78 -2.58 17.38
N PHE A 134 5.27 -2.78 16.33
CA PHE A 134 5.24 -1.66 15.45
C PHE A 134 3.94 -1.15 15.12
#